data_9716bce710aa61022bf7b93590e8c1c0
#
_entry.id   9716bce710aa61022bf7b93590e8c1c0
#
_cell.length_a   1.000
_cell.length_b   1.000
_cell.length_c   1.000
_cell.angle_alpha   90.00
_cell.angle_beta   90.00
_cell.angle_gamma   90.00
#
_symmetry.space_group_name_H-M   'P 1'
#
loop_
_entity.id
_entity.type
_entity.pdbx_description
1 polymer ?
#
loop_
_entity_poly.entity_id
_entity_poly.type
_entity_poly.pdbx_seq_one_letter_code
_entity_poly.pdbx_strand_id
1 'polypeptide(L)'
;MEPARRGGSRAPVVFLGALLLALAAGASAWSHHGGLGAAGFATAGRAAAAGGERRYRDLALQRTESVRSSFAAAAAARRDLATASASSRVYHVTDYGADPTGATDSTAAINSAIADAFRSPSNATMTGGIPDLGGAEVHLDGGTYLIKAPLTLPASGGGNFRIHGGSLRASDDFPTDRYLIELSAKGSSRSFDYEYATLRDLLLDCNYRGGGLAVVNSLRVGVDNLYVVHFASDGVAVTGGHETIIRNSFFGQHMTAGKDPGERSFTGTGIHLDGNDNTVSDVVIFSAATGILVTRPANSISGVHCYNKATGWGGTGIYLKIPGLTQTLISNSYMDYTSIVAEDPVLLHVSGSFFLGDANVVLKAVNGVARGVQVVGNIFSGQDKGIDIVHLDGKFDTVDQVYVQQNSATGMTIKSTAARGTAVGNGSSWTVDFSPVLLFPDRIGHVQYSLVAGDEFPGHTLRNVSGNQVVVATDKPVSATVHVLVDQNSD
;
A
#
# COMPACT_ATOMS: atom_id res chain seq x y z
N MET A 1 11.20 28.02 -52.02
CA MET A 1 11.47 29.45 -51.72
C MET A 1 11.61 29.57 -50.23
N GLU A 2 12.85 29.50 -49.75
CA GLU A 2 13.31 30.08 -48.48
C GLU A 2 13.33 31.62 -48.57
N PRO A 3 13.46 32.39 -47.51
CA PRO A 3 14.41 32.27 -46.42
C PRO A 3 13.85 32.57 -45.01
N ALA A 4 14.35 32.04 -43.94
CA ALA A 4 15.64 32.17 -43.22
C ALA A 4 15.66 33.26 -42.10
N ARG A 5 16.12 32.79 -40.92
CA ARG A 5 16.93 33.45 -39.86
C ARG A 5 16.19 34.27 -38.80
N ARG A 6 16.46 34.23 -37.52
CA ARG A 6 17.54 33.99 -36.54
C ARG A 6 16.92 34.02 -35.18
N GLY A 7 17.23 33.31 -34.15
CA GLY A 7 18.50 33.17 -33.47
C GLY A 7 18.40 33.78 -32.06
N GLY A 8 18.65 33.04 -31.01
CA GLY A 8 18.71 33.59 -29.65
C GLY A 8 18.73 32.53 -28.56
N SER A 9 19.92 32.04 -28.27
CA SER A 9 20.27 31.25 -27.10
C SER A 9 20.08 32.04 -25.81
N ARG A 10 19.67 31.42 -24.74
CA ARG A 10 20.25 31.58 -23.39
C ARG A 10 19.83 30.45 -22.46
N ALA A 11 20.81 29.88 -21.84
CA ALA A 11 20.79 28.81 -20.85
C ALA A 11 20.51 29.33 -19.43
N PRO A 12 20.70 28.56 -18.37
CA PRO A 12 19.68 28.25 -17.37
C PRO A 12 19.86 29.10 -16.10
N VAL A 13 18.81 29.23 -15.32
CA VAL A 13 18.90 29.77 -13.97
C VAL A 13 18.44 28.70 -12.98
N VAL A 14 19.42 28.22 -12.26
CA VAL A 14 19.30 27.49 -11.01
C VAL A 14 18.63 28.39 -9.98
N PHE A 15 17.57 27.93 -9.34
CA PHE A 15 17.10 28.48 -8.07
C PHE A 15 17.03 27.37 -7.02
N LEU A 16 18.13 27.31 -6.27
CA LEU A 16 18.17 26.76 -4.92
C LEU A 16 17.80 27.91 -3.97
N GLY A 17 16.85 27.72 -3.11
CA GLY A 17 16.44 28.75 -2.17
C GLY A 17 15.49 28.25 -1.10
N ALA A 18 16.07 27.70 -0.04
CA ALA A 18 15.69 27.86 1.37
C ALA A 18 14.19 28.10 1.72
N LEU A 19 13.56 27.13 2.34
CA LEU A 19 12.40 27.31 3.20
C LEU A 19 12.77 26.97 4.64
N LEU A 20 13.17 28.01 5.37
CA LEU A 20 13.35 27.98 6.83
C LEU A 20 12.62 29.21 7.42
N LEU A 21 11.82 28.95 8.47
CA LEU A 21 11.28 29.89 9.46
C LEU A 21 10.08 30.78 9.08
N ALA A 22 8.92 30.40 9.62
CA ALA A 22 8.04 31.33 10.33
C ALA A 22 7.06 30.60 11.25
N LEU A 23 7.46 30.38 12.48
CA LEU A 23 6.56 30.12 13.62
C LEU A 23 6.92 31.18 14.68
N ALA A 24 6.25 32.33 14.63
CA ALA A 24 6.16 33.24 15.75
C ALA A 24 5.00 34.21 15.54
N ALA A 25 4.22 34.36 16.61
CA ALA A 25 3.36 35.51 16.94
C ALA A 25 1.94 35.55 16.34
N GLY A 26 0.99 35.22 17.21
CA GLY A 26 -0.43 35.53 17.09
C GLY A 26 -1.09 35.57 18.48
N ALA A 27 -0.56 36.40 19.38
CA ALA A 27 -1.24 36.75 20.62
C ALA A 27 -1.53 38.24 20.59
N SER A 28 -2.79 38.64 20.41
CA SER A 28 -3.25 39.95 20.81
C SER A 28 -4.75 39.96 21.09
N ALA A 29 -5.02 40.27 22.32
CA ALA A 29 -6.01 41.18 22.83
C ALA A 29 -7.47 40.74 22.90
N TRP A 30 -7.85 40.42 24.13
CA TRP A 30 -9.12 40.86 24.71
C TRP A 30 -8.84 41.51 26.03
N SER A 31 -9.09 42.84 26.11
CA SER A 31 -9.07 43.63 27.30
C SER A 31 -10.48 44.17 27.59
N HIS A 32 -10.77 44.25 28.90
CA HIS A 32 -11.75 45.01 29.68
C HIS A 32 -13.04 44.30 30.11
N HIS A 33 -13.20 43.97 31.38
CA HIS A 33 -13.62 44.83 32.48
C HIS A 33 -13.66 44.08 33.81
N GLY A 34 -13.31 44.73 34.91
CA GLY A 34 -13.80 44.45 36.24
C GLY A 34 -12.78 43.93 37.27
N GLY A 35 -12.33 44.80 38.07
CA GLY A 35 -11.31 44.78 39.08
C GLY A 35 -11.51 43.95 40.35
N LEU A 36 -10.45 44.02 41.14
CA LEU A 36 -10.26 43.66 42.56
C LEU A 36 -9.83 42.23 42.86
N GLY A 37 -8.57 42.05 43.24
CA GLY A 37 -8.11 41.00 44.13
C GLY A 37 -7.20 39.94 43.53
N ALA A 38 -6.08 40.26 42.87
CA ALA A 38 -5.18 39.27 42.31
C ALA A 38 -3.67 39.56 42.47
N ALA A 39 -3.24 40.08 43.57
CA ALA A 39 -1.80 40.29 43.80
C ALA A 39 -1.05 39.10 44.45
N GLY A 40 -1.74 38.06 44.88
CA GLY A 40 -1.16 36.90 45.56
C GLY A 40 -0.94 35.64 44.69
N PHE A 41 -1.64 35.50 43.58
CA PHE A 41 -1.56 34.31 42.71
C PHE A 41 -0.60 34.42 41.53
N ALA A 42 -0.21 35.63 41.13
CA ALA A 42 0.66 35.83 39.96
C ALA A 42 2.12 35.48 40.19
N THR A 43 2.61 35.52 41.43
CA THR A 43 4.01 35.16 41.77
C THR A 43 4.23 33.66 41.91
N ALA A 44 3.23 32.90 42.41
CA ALA A 44 3.32 31.43 42.51
C ALA A 44 3.20 30.75 41.14
N GLY A 45 2.36 31.25 40.24
CA GLY A 45 2.21 30.72 38.88
C GLY A 45 3.44 30.92 37.99
N ARG A 46 4.14 32.08 38.12
CA ARG A 46 5.39 32.36 37.40
C ARG A 46 6.58 31.51 37.92
N ALA A 47 6.65 31.23 39.20
CA ALA A 47 7.66 30.35 39.75
C ALA A 47 7.48 28.89 39.38
N ALA A 48 6.23 28.40 39.30
CA ALA A 48 5.89 27.06 38.84
C ALA A 48 6.14 26.87 37.33
N ALA A 49 5.83 27.85 36.51
CA ALA A 49 6.11 27.83 35.07
C ALA A 49 7.62 27.86 34.78
N ALA A 50 8.38 28.72 35.50
CA ALA A 50 9.84 28.76 35.36
C ALA A 50 10.54 27.47 35.87
N GLY A 51 9.98 26.78 36.89
CA GLY A 51 10.44 25.47 37.34
C GLY A 51 10.15 24.36 36.34
N GLY A 52 9.00 24.38 35.66
CA GLY A 52 8.63 23.45 34.60
C GLY A 52 9.52 23.61 33.36
N GLU A 53 9.77 24.85 32.97
CA GLU A 53 10.63 25.17 31.81
C GLU A 53 12.10 24.77 32.03
N ARG A 54 12.65 24.95 33.25
CA ARG A 54 13.97 24.46 33.61
C ARG A 54 14.04 22.92 33.58
N ARG A 55 13.06 22.22 34.15
CA ARG A 55 13.01 20.74 34.12
C ARG A 55 12.90 20.23 32.67
N TYR A 56 12.13 20.86 31.80
CA TYR A 56 12.03 20.49 30.40
C TYR A 56 13.36 20.71 29.66
N ARG A 57 14.04 21.82 29.91
CA ARG A 57 15.36 22.09 29.34
C ARG A 57 16.41 21.08 29.82
N ASP A 58 16.42 20.75 31.10
CA ASP A 58 17.35 19.78 31.66
C ASP A 58 17.11 18.37 31.11
N LEU A 59 15.85 17.95 30.97
CA LEU A 59 15.49 16.69 30.33
C LEU A 59 15.83 16.69 28.82
N ALA A 60 15.67 17.78 28.12
CA ALA A 60 16.05 17.90 26.72
C ALA A 60 17.58 17.85 26.55
N LEU A 61 18.32 18.50 27.42
CA LEU A 61 19.81 18.44 27.46
C LEU A 61 20.31 17.03 27.79
N GLN A 62 19.74 16.36 28.80
CA GLN A 62 20.09 14.98 29.15
C GLN A 62 19.77 14.00 27.97
N ARG A 63 18.66 14.16 27.28
CA ARG A 63 18.36 13.39 26.07
C ARG A 63 19.37 13.65 24.97
N THR A 64 19.74 14.90 24.75
CA THR A 64 20.73 15.27 23.72
C THR A 64 22.10 14.72 24.02
N GLU A 65 22.53 14.73 25.30
CA GLU A 65 23.79 14.12 25.77
C GLU A 65 23.77 12.61 25.70
N SER A 66 22.64 11.95 26.05
CA SER A 66 22.46 10.51 25.91
C SER A 66 22.53 10.08 24.45
N VAL A 67 21.90 10.83 23.53
CA VAL A 67 21.99 10.57 22.08
C VAL A 67 23.41 10.79 21.57
N ARG A 68 24.09 11.88 21.98
CA ARG A 68 25.51 12.12 21.62
C ARG A 68 26.45 11.05 22.14
N SER A 69 26.27 10.59 23.38
CA SER A 69 27.09 9.53 23.96
C SER A 69 26.83 8.18 23.24
N SER A 70 25.60 7.89 22.87
CA SER A 70 25.27 6.70 22.08
C SER A 70 25.89 6.74 20.66
N PHE A 71 25.89 7.91 20.00
CA PHE A 71 26.59 8.08 18.73
C PHE A 71 28.10 8.02 18.87
N ALA A 72 28.70 8.57 19.96
CA ALA A 72 30.12 8.49 20.21
C ALA A 72 30.56 7.06 20.55
N ALA A 73 29.77 6.31 21.33
CA ALA A 73 30.01 4.90 21.59
C ALA A 73 29.88 4.04 20.32
N ALA A 74 28.86 4.31 19.47
CA ALA A 74 28.72 3.64 18.20
C ALA A 74 29.87 3.97 17.23
N ALA A 75 30.37 5.21 17.25
CA ALA A 75 31.53 5.61 16.44
C ALA A 75 32.85 5.01 16.94
N ALA A 76 33.00 4.87 18.26
CA ALA A 76 34.16 4.17 18.88
C ALA A 76 34.10 2.67 18.55
N ALA A 77 32.95 2.02 18.71
CA ALA A 77 32.77 0.62 18.35
C ALA A 77 33.02 0.38 16.85
N ARG A 78 32.65 1.33 15.98
CA ARG A 78 32.99 1.27 14.54
C ARG A 78 34.48 1.43 14.27
N ARG A 79 35.24 2.21 15.10
CA ARG A 79 36.70 2.33 14.98
C ARG A 79 37.41 1.08 15.45
N ASP A 80 36.93 0.44 16.51
CA ASP A 80 37.47 -0.83 16.99
C ASP A 80 37.18 -2.00 16.06
N LEU A 81 36.02 -1.97 15.38
CA LEU A 81 35.68 -2.90 14.27
C LEU A 81 36.50 -2.64 12.99
N ALA A 82 36.92 -1.40 12.75
CA ALA A 82 37.77 -1.06 11.58
C ALA A 82 39.24 -1.45 11.78
N THR A 83 39.70 -1.70 13.03
CA THR A 83 41.07 -2.21 13.32
C THR A 83 41.14 -3.73 13.33
N ALA A 84 40.05 -4.45 13.51
CA ALA A 84 39.96 -5.83 13.07
C ALA A 84 39.74 -5.79 11.56
N SER A 85 40.72 -6.16 10.75
CA SER A 85 40.53 -6.34 9.29
C SER A 85 39.55 -7.48 9.04
N ALA A 86 38.26 -7.20 9.24
CA ALA A 86 37.21 -8.00 8.68
C ALA A 86 37.35 -7.82 7.18
N SER A 87 37.86 -8.82 6.48
CA SER A 87 37.84 -8.87 5.03
C SER A 87 36.42 -8.52 4.59
N SER A 88 36.28 -7.48 3.80
CA SER A 88 34.98 -7.11 3.22
C SER A 88 34.38 -8.36 2.60
N ARG A 89 33.19 -8.77 3.05
CA ARG A 89 32.50 -9.94 2.52
C ARG A 89 31.69 -9.54 1.28
N VAL A 90 32.35 -8.83 0.38
CA VAL A 90 31.77 -8.46 -0.93
C VAL A 90 32.30 -9.43 -1.98
N TYR A 91 31.40 -10.06 -2.68
CA TYR A 91 31.65 -11.04 -3.72
C TYR A 91 31.22 -10.44 -5.05
N HIS A 92 32.20 -9.98 -5.81
CA HIS A 92 32.01 -9.39 -7.13
C HIS A 92 31.80 -10.49 -8.16
N VAL A 93 30.65 -10.50 -8.84
CA VAL A 93 30.32 -11.60 -9.77
C VAL A 93 31.30 -11.66 -10.96
N THR A 94 31.91 -10.54 -11.30
CA THR A 94 32.96 -10.47 -12.34
C THR A 94 34.23 -11.23 -11.96
N ASP A 95 34.56 -11.32 -10.66
CA ASP A 95 35.72 -12.11 -10.18
C ASP A 95 35.51 -13.63 -10.38
N TYR A 96 34.26 -14.06 -10.55
CA TYR A 96 33.85 -15.44 -10.84
C TYR A 96 33.70 -15.71 -12.35
N GLY A 97 33.96 -14.71 -13.19
CA GLY A 97 33.89 -14.83 -14.63
C GLY A 97 32.48 -14.57 -15.20
N ALA A 98 31.61 -13.89 -14.49
CA ALA A 98 30.36 -13.42 -15.07
C ALA A 98 30.62 -12.36 -16.14
N ASP A 99 29.90 -12.46 -17.26
CA ASP A 99 30.00 -11.56 -18.39
C ASP A 99 29.08 -10.34 -18.24
N PRO A 100 29.59 -9.16 -17.86
CA PRO A 100 28.76 -7.98 -17.59
C PRO A 100 28.15 -7.38 -18.87
N THR A 101 28.47 -7.88 -20.04
CA THR A 101 27.91 -7.43 -21.31
C THR A 101 26.64 -8.18 -21.69
N GLY A 102 26.34 -9.31 -21.02
CA GLY A 102 25.17 -10.16 -21.30
C GLY A 102 25.28 -10.94 -22.61
N ALA A 103 26.47 -11.06 -23.19
CA ALA A 103 26.69 -11.82 -24.44
C ALA A 103 26.73 -13.33 -24.16
N THR A 104 27.19 -13.75 -22.98
CA THR A 104 27.34 -15.14 -22.60
C THR A 104 26.59 -15.45 -21.31
N ASP A 105 26.28 -16.76 -21.09
CA ASP A 105 25.59 -17.22 -19.90
C ASP A 105 26.45 -17.05 -18.63
N SER A 106 25.97 -16.28 -17.70
CA SER A 106 26.63 -15.97 -16.42
C SER A 106 26.05 -16.77 -15.22
N THR A 107 25.10 -17.67 -15.46
CA THR A 107 24.39 -18.42 -14.40
C THR A 107 25.35 -19.10 -13.42
N ALA A 108 26.32 -19.86 -13.94
CA ALA A 108 27.27 -20.62 -13.12
C ALA A 108 28.19 -19.71 -12.31
N ALA A 109 28.67 -18.64 -12.91
CA ALA A 109 29.57 -17.68 -12.28
C ALA A 109 28.86 -16.98 -11.10
N ILE A 110 27.65 -16.46 -11.32
CA ILE A 110 26.89 -15.78 -10.26
C ILE A 110 26.51 -16.76 -9.14
N ASN A 111 26.08 -17.99 -9.47
CA ASN A 111 25.79 -19.01 -8.45
C ASN A 111 27.05 -19.39 -7.65
N SER A 112 28.23 -19.35 -8.23
CA SER A 112 29.50 -19.57 -7.50
C SER A 112 29.77 -18.43 -6.52
N ALA A 113 29.56 -17.18 -6.90
CA ALA A 113 29.66 -16.03 -5.99
C ALA A 113 28.65 -16.15 -4.83
N ILE A 114 27.41 -16.55 -5.10
CA ILE A 114 26.39 -16.80 -4.08
C ILE A 114 26.85 -17.91 -3.14
N ALA A 115 27.35 -19.04 -3.66
CA ALA A 115 27.83 -20.16 -2.84
C ALA A 115 28.95 -19.76 -1.88
N ASP A 116 29.88 -18.93 -2.32
CA ASP A 116 30.96 -18.41 -1.48
C ASP A 116 30.46 -17.40 -0.46
N ALA A 117 29.54 -16.54 -0.82
CA ALA A 117 28.89 -15.60 0.10
C ALA A 117 28.14 -16.34 1.24
N PHE A 118 27.63 -17.53 0.99
CA PHE A 118 26.90 -18.36 1.95
C PHE A 118 27.81 -19.23 2.85
N ARG A 119 29.12 -19.13 2.70
CA ARG A 119 30.04 -19.71 3.70
C ARG A 119 30.03 -18.83 4.95
N SER A 120 29.36 -19.29 6.01
CA SER A 120 29.27 -18.52 7.25
C SER A 120 30.66 -18.22 7.81
N PRO A 121 30.93 -16.98 8.23
CA PRO A 121 32.22 -16.61 8.81
C PRO A 121 32.39 -17.11 10.26
N SER A 122 31.32 -17.56 10.90
CA SER A 122 31.28 -17.96 12.29
C SER A 122 30.20 -19.01 12.54
N ASN A 123 30.11 -19.51 13.76
CA ASN A 123 29.01 -20.36 14.22
C ASN A 123 27.78 -19.56 14.71
N ALA A 124 27.76 -18.24 14.47
CA ALA A 124 26.65 -17.39 14.86
C ALA A 124 25.39 -17.76 14.06
N THR A 125 24.26 -17.70 14.74
CA THR A 125 22.96 -17.99 14.13
C THR A 125 21.97 -16.90 14.47
N MET A 126 21.01 -16.71 13.57
CA MET A 126 19.83 -15.86 13.71
C MET A 126 18.62 -16.70 14.20
N THR A 127 17.42 -16.20 13.99
CA THR A 127 16.16 -16.87 14.38
C THR A 127 16.09 -18.31 13.84
N GLY A 128 15.65 -19.24 14.69
CA GLY A 128 15.45 -20.66 14.26
C GLY A 128 16.73 -21.39 13.84
N GLY A 129 17.92 -20.90 14.21
CA GLY A 129 19.18 -21.52 13.84
C GLY A 129 19.63 -21.26 12.40
N ILE A 130 19.13 -20.20 11.78
CA ILE A 130 19.58 -19.74 10.45
C ILE A 130 21.01 -19.22 10.57
N PRO A 131 21.98 -19.67 9.76
CA PRO A 131 23.36 -19.19 9.80
C PRO A 131 23.46 -17.69 9.56
N ASP A 132 24.18 -16.95 10.40
CA ASP A 132 24.52 -15.55 10.13
C ASP A 132 25.67 -15.47 9.14
N LEU A 133 25.41 -14.83 8.00
CA LEU A 133 26.40 -14.68 6.92
C LEU A 133 27.26 -13.41 7.08
N GLY A 134 27.14 -12.70 8.20
CA GLY A 134 28.03 -11.59 8.56
C GLY A 134 27.96 -10.41 7.59
N GLY A 135 26.78 -10.12 7.03
CA GLY A 135 26.61 -9.03 6.09
C GLY A 135 27.22 -9.27 4.70
N ALA A 136 27.25 -10.53 4.26
CA ALA A 136 27.78 -10.89 2.93
C ALA A 136 27.02 -10.16 1.80
N GLU A 137 27.74 -9.68 0.80
CA GLU A 137 27.20 -8.94 -0.34
C GLU A 137 27.58 -9.64 -1.66
N VAL A 138 26.60 -10.02 -2.46
CA VAL A 138 26.80 -10.43 -3.86
C VAL A 138 26.54 -9.21 -4.73
N HIS A 139 27.59 -8.67 -5.34
CA HIS A 139 27.55 -7.44 -6.09
C HIS A 139 27.64 -7.71 -7.58
N LEU A 140 26.67 -7.20 -8.35
CA LEU A 140 26.57 -7.40 -9.80
C LEU A 140 27.36 -6.35 -10.62
N ASP A 141 28.17 -5.51 -9.99
CA ASP A 141 29.13 -4.59 -10.60
C ASP A 141 28.56 -3.65 -11.70
N GLY A 142 27.26 -3.36 -11.66
CA GLY A 142 26.58 -2.55 -12.67
C GLY A 142 26.43 -3.23 -14.03
N GLY A 143 26.77 -4.51 -14.17
CA GLY A 143 26.66 -5.27 -15.41
C GLY A 143 25.24 -5.67 -15.77
N THR A 144 25.06 -6.11 -17.02
CA THR A 144 23.86 -6.80 -17.50
C THR A 144 24.22 -8.24 -17.80
N TYR A 145 23.61 -9.19 -17.12
CA TYR A 145 23.98 -10.60 -17.19
C TYR A 145 22.86 -11.43 -17.80
N LEU A 146 23.20 -12.19 -18.84
CA LEU A 146 22.32 -13.23 -19.38
C LEU A 146 22.38 -14.46 -18.47
N ILE A 147 21.22 -15.02 -18.09
CA ILE A 147 21.11 -16.25 -17.31
C ILE A 147 20.18 -17.25 -17.99
N LYS A 148 20.59 -18.53 -18.02
CA LYS A 148 19.83 -19.64 -18.61
C LYS A 148 19.06 -20.46 -17.59
N ALA A 149 19.38 -20.32 -16.33
CA ALA A 149 18.72 -21.01 -15.22
C ALA A 149 18.63 -20.08 -13.99
N PRO A 150 17.77 -20.39 -13.02
CA PRO A 150 17.62 -19.62 -11.81
C PRO A 150 18.92 -19.41 -11.03
N LEU A 151 19.07 -18.22 -10.47
CA LEU A 151 20.01 -18.01 -9.37
C LEU A 151 19.39 -18.58 -8.11
N THR A 152 19.94 -19.67 -7.60
CA THR A 152 19.39 -20.40 -6.46
C THR A 152 20.27 -20.23 -5.23
N LEU A 153 19.65 -19.92 -4.11
CA LEU A 153 20.34 -19.81 -2.85
C LEU A 153 20.55 -21.20 -2.22
N PRO A 154 21.66 -21.41 -1.48
CA PRO A 154 21.95 -22.70 -0.86
C PRO A 154 20.87 -23.19 0.09
N ALA A 155 20.55 -24.50 0.03
CA ALA A 155 19.56 -25.15 0.89
C ALA A 155 19.92 -25.14 2.37
N SER A 156 21.17 -24.83 2.73
CA SER A 156 21.56 -24.57 4.11
C SER A 156 20.83 -23.40 4.75
N GLY A 157 20.20 -22.56 3.94
CA GLY A 157 19.66 -21.28 4.37
C GLY A 157 20.75 -20.30 4.77
N GLY A 158 20.35 -19.12 5.19
CA GLY A 158 21.27 -18.08 5.66
C GLY A 158 20.56 -16.74 5.86
N GLY A 159 21.15 -15.91 6.68
CA GLY A 159 20.66 -14.58 6.97
C GLY A 159 21.71 -13.51 6.98
N ASN A 160 21.29 -12.25 7.05
CA ASN A 160 22.18 -11.11 7.07
C ASN A 160 23.08 -11.06 5.82
N PHE A 161 22.44 -10.98 4.65
CA PHE A 161 23.12 -10.87 3.36
C PHE A 161 22.35 -9.96 2.38
N ARG A 162 23.01 -9.59 1.28
CA ARG A 162 22.38 -8.81 0.21
C ARG A 162 22.85 -9.20 -1.17
N ILE A 163 21.96 -9.02 -2.17
CA ILE A 163 22.24 -9.16 -3.60
C ILE A 163 21.84 -7.86 -4.27
N HIS A 164 22.75 -7.22 -5.02
CA HIS A 164 22.44 -5.89 -5.53
C HIS A 164 23.31 -5.43 -6.71
N GLY A 165 22.88 -4.32 -7.33
CA GLY A 165 23.74 -3.47 -8.16
C GLY A 165 23.95 -3.96 -9.58
N GLY A 166 22.91 -4.33 -10.32
CA GLY A 166 23.04 -4.71 -11.73
C GLY A 166 21.75 -5.21 -12.35
N SER A 167 21.85 -5.83 -13.53
CA SER A 167 20.72 -6.32 -14.31
C SER A 167 20.85 -7.80 -14.62
N LEU A 168 19.75 -8.53 -14.51
CA LEU A 168 19.63 -9.92 -14.96
C LEU A 168 18.62 -10.01 -16.09
N ARG A 169 18.94 -10.78 -17.12
CA ARG A 169 18.04 -11.09 -18.22
C ARG A 169 17.94 -12.59 -18.42
N ALA A 170 16.70 -13.10 -18.49
CA ALA A 170 16.44 -14.46 -18.88
C ALA A 170 16.82 -14.70 -20.34
N SER A 171 17.49 -15.82 -20.62
CA SER A 171 17.70 -16.28 -22.00
C SER A 171 16.39 -16.79 -22.62
N ASP A 172 16.37 -16.98 -23.94
CA ASP A 172 15.21 -17.54 -24.63
C ASP A 172 14.91 -19.00 -24.19
N ASP A 173 15.90 -19.71 -23.64
CA ASP A 173 15.78 -21.07 -23.11
C ASP A 173 15.50 -21.11 -21.59
N PHE A 174 15.34 -19.98 -20.93
CA PHE A 174 15.07 -19.93 -19.49
C PHE A 174 13.76 -20.68 -19.15
N PRO A 175 13.71 -21.51 -18.07
CA PRO A 175 12.51 -22.24 -17.68
C PRO A 175 11.31 -21.33 -17.37
N THR A 176 10.15 -21.65 -17.93
CA THR A 176 8.94 -20.82 -17.82
C THR A 176 8.22 -20.93 -16.47
N ASP A 177 8.56 -21.93 -15.67
CA ASP A 177 7.99 -22.23 -14.35
C ASP A 177 8.91 -21.82 -13.19
N ARG A 178 9.96 -21.02 -13.47
CA ARG A 178 10.99 -20.63 -12.51
C ARG A 178 11.13 -19.12 -12.43
N TYR A 179 11.86 -18.65 -11.43
CA TYR A 179 12.15 -17.22 -11.22
C TYR A 179 13.65 -16.94 -11.44
N LEU A 180 13.98 -15.71 -11.85
CA LEU A 180 15.39 -15.34 -12.06
C LEU A 180 16.21 -15.49 -10.78
N ILE A 181 15.62 -15.11 -9.64
CA ILE A 181 16.23 -15.29 -8.31
C ILE A 181 15.26 -16.08 -7.43
N GLU A 182 15.76 -17.16 -6.82
CA GLU A 182 14.95 -17.99 -5.94
C GLU A 182 15.58 -18.09 -4.53
N LEU A 183 14.95 -17.41 -3.56
CA LEU A 183 15.18 -17.65 -2.14
C LEU A 183 14.32 -18.86 -1.72
N SER A 184 14.81 -20.05 -1.95
CA SER A 184 14.08 -21.30 -1.67
C SER A 184 15.05 -22.42 -1.29
N ALA A 185 14.97 -22.90 -0.06
CA ALA A 185 15.75 -24.02 0.45
C ALA A 185 14.92 -25.33 0.33
N LYS A 186 14.92 -25.94 -0.83
CA LYS A 186 14.18 -27.19 -1.07
C LYS A 186 14.64 -28.29 -0.12
N GLY A 187 13.69 -28.90 0.61
CA GLY A 187 13.96 -30.00 1.53
C GLY A 187 14.41 -29.58 2.95
N SER A 188 14.37 -28.31 3.25
CA SER A 188 14.60 -27.83 4.60
C SER A 188 13.50 -28.29 5.56
N SER A 189 13.88 -28.65 6.79
CA SER A 189 12.97 -28.94 7.89
C SER A 189 12.79 -27.77 8.86
N ARG A 190 13.37 -26.60 8.55
CA ARG A 190 13.29 -25.41 9.37
C ARG A 190 11.94 -24.71 9.18
N SER A 191 11.53 -23.95 10.19
CA SER A 191 10.36 -23.09 10.09
C SER A 191 10.58 -21.97 9.07
N PHE A 192 11.81 -21.46 8.97
CA PHE A 192 12.23 -20.46 7.97
C PHE A 192 13.64 -20.75 7.48
N ASP A 193 13.90 -20.43 6.23
CA ASP A 193 15.15 -20.74 5.55
C ASP A 193 16.10 -19.57 5.46
N TYR A 194 15.55 -18.36 5.24
CA TYR A 194 16.32 -17.14 5.11
C TYR A 194 15.76 -16.06 6.03
N GLU A 195 16.63 -15.21 6.56
CA GLU A 195 16.25 -14.10 7.42
C GLU A 195 17.11 -12.88 7.14
N TYR A 196 16.49 -11.68 7.15
CA TYR A 196 17.19 -10.42 6.98
C TYR A 196 18.04 -10.39 5.71
N ALA A 197 17.47 -10.90 4.63
CA ALA A 197 18.00 -10.82 3.28
C ALA A 197 17.56 -9.52 2.61
N THR A 198 18.43 -8.89 1.82
CA THR A 198 18.06 -7.68 1.05
C THR A 198 18.40 -7.87 -0.41
N LEU A 199 17.38 -7.73 -1.28
CA LEU A 199 17.55 -7.65 -2.73
C LEU A 199 17.22 -6.22 -3.14
N ARG A 200 18.19 -5.53 -3.73
CA ARG A 200 18.00 -4.10 -4.04
C ARG A 200 18.79 -3.64 -5.27
N ASP A 201 18.33 -2.53 -5.83
CA ASP A 201 19.02 -1.89 -6.95
C ASP A 201 19.23 -2.88 -8.12
N LEU A 202 18.18 -3.62 -8.49
CA LEU A 202 18.22 -4.65 -9.53
C LEU A 202 17.18 -4.38 -10.62
N LEU A 203 17.60 -4.56 -11.88
CA LEU A 203 16.69 -4.73 -13.01
C LEU A 203 16.58 -6.22 -13.34
N LEU A 204 15.36 -6.74 -13.36
CA LEU A 204 15.04 -8.14 -13.67
C LEU A 204 14.21 -8.20 -14.94
N ASP A 205 14.82 -8.52 -16.07
CA ASP A 205 14.14 -8.74 -17.36
C ASP A 205 13.85 -10.23 -17.54
N CYS A 206 12.61 -10.62 -17.29
CA CYS A 206 12.18 -12.02 -17.37
C CYS A 206 12.01 -12.52 -18.81
N ASN A 207 12.12 -11.66 -19.81
CA ASN A 207 12.03 -12.04 -21.25
C ASN A 207 10.79 -12.87 -21.60
N TYR A 208 9.67 -12.66 -20.90
CA TYR A 208 8.41 -13.42 -20.98
C TYR A 208 8.58 -14.94 -20.72
N ARG A 209 9.58 -15.31 -19.88
CA ARG A 209 9.93 -16.74 -19.63
C ARG A 209 9.61 -17.23 -18.23
N GLY A 210 9.29 -16.49 -17.29
CA GLY A 210 9.05 -16.94 -15.93
C GLY A 210 8.74 -15.74 -15.03
N GLY A 211 9.17 -15.81 -13.79
CA GLY A 211 9.04 -14.74 -12.81
C GLY A 211 10.35 -14.04 -12.48
N GLY A 212 10.25 -12.91 -11.78
CA GLY A 212 11.44 -12.13 -11.37
C GLY A 212 12.10 -12.70 -10.12
N LEU A 213 11.38 -12.69 -9.00
CA LEU A 213 11.90 -13.06 -7.69
C LEU A 213 10.91 -13.96 -6.94
N ALA A 214 11.36 -15.09 -6.43
CA ALA A 214 10.63 -15.90 -5.47
C ALA A 214 11.25 -15.79 -4.06
N VAL A 215 10.42 -15.45 -3.07
CA VAL A 215 10.77 -15.42 -1.64
C VAL A 215 9.93 -16.50 -0.95
N VAL A 216 10.57 -17.61 -0.62
CA VAL A 216 9.87 -18.77 -0.07
C VAL A 216 10.31 -18.98 1.36
N ASN A 217 9.35 -19.16 2.26
CA ASN A 217 9.57 -19.55 3.65
C ASN A 217 10.66 -18.72 4.37
N SER A 218 10.58 -17.41 4.23
CA SER A 218 11.62 -16.47 4.70
C SER A 218 11.07 -15.43 5.68
N LEU A 219 11.96 -14.86 6.50
CA LEU A 219 11.65 -13.80 7.46
C LEU A 219 12.36 -12.50 7.11
N ARG A 220 11.67 -11.35 7.28
CA ARG A 220 12.29 -10.02 7.25
C ARG A 220 13.11 -9.77 5.99
N VAL A 221 12.55 -10.15 4.83
CA VAL A 221 13.19 -9.92 3.54
C VAL A 221 12.89 -8.52 3.06
N GLY A 222 13.93 -7.77 2.70
CA GLY A 222 13.82 -6.47 2.04
C GLY A 222 13.94 -6.59 0.53
N VAL A 223 12.95 -6.09 -0.20
CA VAL A 223 12.93 -5.94 -1.66
C VAL A 223 12.80 -4.45 -1.95
N ASP A 224 13.87 -3.81 -2.42
CA ASP A 224 13.95 -2.35 -2.49
C ASP A 224 14.55 -1.89 -3.82
N ASN A 225 13.91 -0.94 -4.49
CA ASN A 225 14.36 -0.38 -5.75
C ASN A 225 14.61 -1.46 -6.83
N LEU A 226 13.62 -2.33 -7.04
CA LEU A 226 13.62 -3.29 -8.15
C LEU A 226 12.86 -2.73 -9.35
N TYR A 227 13.35 -3.02 -10.54
CA TYR A 227 12.60 -2.86 -11.78
C TYR A 227 12.44 -4.23 -12.44
N VAL A 228 11.24 -4.81 -12.34
CA VAL A 228 10.94 -6.17 -12.83
C VAL A 228 10.01 -6.08 -14.03
N VAL A 229 10.46 -6.63 -15.16
CA VAL A 229 9.75 -6.50 -16.44
C VAL A 229 9.64 -7.84 -17.16
N HIS A 230 8.68 -7.90 -18.09
CA HIS A 230 8.44 -9.04 -18.98
C HIS A 230 8.25 -10.38 -18.25
N PHE A 231 7.69 -10.37 -17.04
CA PHE A 231 7.35 -11.60 -16.33
C PHE A 231 6.14 -12.28 -17.00
N ALA A 232 6.19 -13.60 -17.14
CA ALA A 232 5.06 -14.40 -17.61
C ALA A 232 4.20 -14.91 -16.45
N SER A 233 4.81 -15.16 -15.29
CA SER A 233 4.13 -15.55 -14.04
C SER A 233 4.03 -14.36 -13.08
N ASP A 234 4.92 -14.25 -12.11
CA ASP A 234 4.90 -13.17 -11.12
C ASP A 234 6.16 -12.30 -11.22
N GLY A 235 5.99 -11.00 -11.04
CA GLY A 235 7.14 -10.11 -10.86
C GLY A 235 7.89 -10.47 -9.57
N VAL A 236 7.18 -10.50 -8.45
CA VAL A 236 7.66 -11.04 -7.16
C VAL A 236 6.59 -11.95 -6.56
N ALA A 237 6.98 -13.15 -6.16
CA ALA A 237 6.15 -14.07 -5.38
C ALA A 237 6.72 -14.23 -3.98
N VAL A 238 5.88 -14.04 -2.96
CA VAL A 238 6.17 -14.32 -1.55
C VAL A 238 5.29 -15.49 -1.12
N THR A 239 5.89 -16.64 -0.82
CA THR A 239 5.17 -17.86 -0.45
C THR A 239 5.61 -18.35 0.91
N GLY A 240 4.68 -18.37 1.87
CA GLY A 240 5.00 -18.63 3.26
C GLY A 240 5.91 -17.55 3.85
N GLY A 241 6.31 -17.68 5.10
CA GLY A 241 7.14 -16.69 5.76
C GLY A 241 6.38 -15.44 6.19
N HIS A 242 7.11 -14.47 6.72
CA HIS A 242 6.58 -13.27 7.36
C HIS A 242 7.47 -12.06 7.12
N GLU A 243 6.86 -10.86 7.24
CA GLU A 243 7.60 -9.60 7.34
C GLU A 243 8.48 -9.30 6.11
N THR A 244 8.00 -9.68 4.90
CA THR A 244 8.65 -9.23 3.66
C THR A 244 8.20 -7.80 3.35
N ILE A 245 9.16 -6.90 3.10
CA ILE A 245 8.91 -5.51 2.75
C ILE A 245 9.30 -5.30 1.29
N ILE A 246 8.34 -4.97 0.43
CA ILE A 246 8.53 -4.64 -0.99
C ILE A 246 8.27 -3.15 -1.16
N ARG A 247 9.27 -2.39 -1.60
CA ARG A 247 9.12 -0.95 -1.71
C ARG A 247 9.94 -0.31 -2.84
N ASN A 248 9.59 0.94 -3.18
CA ASN A 248 10.32 1.76 -4.16
C ASN A 248 10.57 1.05 -5.49
N SER A 249 9.63 0.22 -5.93
CA SER A 249 9.87 -0.73 -7.02
C SER A 249 8.85 -0.58 -8.15
N PHE A 250 9.23 -1.04 -9.33
CA PHE A 250 8.42 -0.97 -10.55
C PHE A 250 8.22 -2.38 -11.12
N PHE A 251 6.98 -2.72 -11.45
CA PHE A 251 6.61 -4.01 -12.02
C PHE A 251 5.77 -3.81 -13.27
N GLY A 252 6.19 -4.38 -14.40
CA GLY A 252 5.44 -4.29 -15.63
C GLY A 252 5.60 -5.50 -16.52
N GLN A 253 4.51 -6.19 -16.85
CA GLN A 253 4.59 -7.28 -17.82
C GLN A 253 4.96 -6.76 -19.21
N HIS A 254 4.55 -5.54 -19.56
CA HIS A 254 4.91 -4.86 -20.80
C HIS A 254 5.54 -3.49 -20.51
N MET A 255 6.57 -3.14 -21.25
CA MET A 255 7.33 -1.89 -21.05
C MET A 255 6.58 -0.64 -21.47
N THR A 256 5.62 -0.76 -22.37
CA THR A 256 4.90 0.37 -22.92
C THR A 256 3.43 0.28 -22.62
N ALA A 257 2.87 1.41 -22.24
CA ALA A 257 1.45 1.51 -22.00
C ALA A 257 0.67 1.58 -23.35
N GLY A 258 0.39 0.44 -23.99
CA GLY A 258 -0.45 0.27 -25.17
C GLY A 258 0.24 0.24 -26.51
N LYS A 259 1.55 0.05 -26.53
CA LYS A 259 2.32 0.00 -27.79
C LYS A 259 2.94 -1.35 -28.10
N ASP A 260 3.09 -2.24 -27.10
CA ASP A 260 3.60 -3.58 -27.32
C ASP A 260 2.52 -4.48 -27.92
N PRO A 261 2.81 -5.32 -28.91
CA PRO A 261 1.83 -6.17 -29.58
C PRO A 261 1.08 -7.12 -28.63
N GLY A 262 1.71 -7.59 -27.54
CA GLY A 262 1.15 -8.49 -26.55
C GLY A 262 0.41 -7.82 -25.40
N GLU A 263 0.39 -6.51 -25.34
CA GLU A 263 -0.09 -5.73 -24.17
C GLU A 263 -1.58 -5.87 -23.86
N ARG A 264 -2.38 -6.39 -24.79
CA ARG A 264 -3.79 -6.71 -24.57
C ARG A 264 -4.02 -8.11 -23.99
N SER A 265 -2.98 -8.92 -23.87
CA SER A 265 -3.04 -10.32 -23.41
C SER A 265 -2.32 -10.43 -22.07
N PHE A 266 -2.80 -9.69 -21.08
CA PHE A 266 -2.26 -9.74 -19.71
C PHE A 266 -2.38 -11.14 -19.14
N THR A 267 -1.29 -11.68 -18.63
CA THR A 267 -1.24 -13.03 -18.02
C THR A 267 -0.57 -13.06 -16.67
N GLY A 268 0.32 -12.11 -16.38
CA GLY A 268 1.18 -12.10 -15.20
C GLY A 268 0.57 -11.36 -14.00
N THR A 269 1.16 -11.61 -12.85
CA THR A 269 0.90 -10.93 -11.59
C THR A 269 2.11 -10.07 -11.21
N GLY A 270 1.91 -8.80 -10.89
CA GLY A 270 3.02 -7.93 -10.45
C GLY A 270 3.64 -8.44 -9.15
N ILE A 271 2.83 -8.55 -8.10
CA ILE A 271 3.23 -9.06 -6.78
C ILE A 271 2.21 -10.08 -6.29
N HIS A 272 2.67 -11.27 -5.92
CA HIS A 272 1.84 -12.30 -5.30
C HIS A 272 2.23 -12.47 -3.83
N LEU A 273 1.30 -12.21 -2.91
CA LEU A 273 1.47 -12.36 -1.47
C LEU A 273 0.71 -13.60 -0.98
N ASP A 274 1.39 -14.73 -0.89
CA ASP A 274 0.93 -15.97 -0.22
C ASP A 274 1.67 -16.16 1.12
N GLY A 275 1.83 -15.09 1.86
CA GLY A 275 2.40 -14.99 3.20
C GLY A 275 1.70 -13.88 3.97
N ASN A 276 1.86 -13.85 5.28
CA ASN A 276 1.25 -12.83 6.15
C ASN A 276 2.28 -11.83 6.68
N ASP A 277 1.77 -10.73 7.26
CA ASP A 277 2.55 -9.65 7.85
C ASP A 277 3.50 -8.93 6.88
N ASN A 278 3.20 -8.99 5.56
CA ASN A 278 4.01 -8.35 4.55
C ASN A 278 3.56 -6.91 4.32
N THR A 279 4.50 -6.09 3.86
CA THR A 279 4.25 -4.70 3.51
C THR A 279 4.65 -4.44 2.06
N VAL A 280 3.74 -3.82 1.29
CA VAL A 280 4.03 -3.26 -0.04
C VAL A 280 3.84 -1.76 0.03
N SER A 281 4.89 -0.99 -0.28
CA SER A 281 4.81 0.48 -0.22
C SER A 281 5.55 1.16 -1.38
N ASP A 282 4.97 2.26 -1.86
CA ASP A 282 5.59 3.11 -2.88
C ASP A 282 6.01 2.33 -4.15
N VAL A 283 5.08 1.55 -4.68
CA VAL A 283 5.30 0.65 -5.83
C VAL A 283 4.43 1.07 -7.00
N VAL A 284 4.96 1.01 -8.21
CA VAL A 284 4.21 1.20 -9.45
C VAL A 284 4.07 -0.12 -10.18
N ILE A 285 2.83 -0.50 -10.50
CA ILE A 285 2.53 -1.74 -11.24
C ILE A 285 1.72 -1.37 -12.48
N PHE A 286 2.17 -1.83 -13.63
CA PHE A 286 1.55 -1.51 -14.91
C PHE A 286 1.48 -2.74 -15.83
N SER A 287 0.45 -2.76 -16.69
CA SER A 287 0.29 -3.77 -17.75
C SER A 287 0.47 -5.21 -17.26
N ALA A 288 -0.29 -5.61 -16.23
CA ALA A 288 -0.36 -6.98 -15.70
C ALA A 288 -1.81 -7.45 -15.59
N ALA A 289 -2.07 -8.76 -15.65
CA ALA A 289 -3.42 -9.30 -15.42
C ALA A 289 -3.89 -9.01 -13.99
N THR A 290 -3.00 -9.15 -13.02
CA THR A 290 -3.22 -8.76 -11.63
C THR A 290 -2.04 -7.93 -11.13
N GLY A 291 -2.31 -6.76 -10.59
CA GLY A 291 -1.25 -5.94 -10.00
C GLY A 291 -0.71 -6.60 -8.73
N ILE A 292 -1.54 -6.71 -7.69
CA ILE A 292 -1.21 -7.42 -6.45
C ILE A 292 -2.27 -8.49 -6.20
N LEU A 293 -1.85 -9.74 -6.12
CA LEU A 293 -2.66 -10.86 -5.68
C LEU A 293 -2.35 -11.16 -4.21
N VAL A 294 -3.37 -11.18 -3.36
CA VAL A 294 -3.23 -11.49 -1.93
C VAL A 294 -4.03 -12.75 -1.64
N THR A 295 -3.35 -13.80 -1.15
CA THR A 295 -3.94 -15.10 -0.83
C THR A 295 -3.79 -15.49 0.64
N ARG A 296 -3.20 -14.60 1.46
CA ARG A 296 -3.07 -14.73 2.92
C ARG A 296 -3.42 -13.42 3.62
N PRO A 297 -3.92 -13.46 4.84
CA PRO A 297 -4.33 -12.28 5.60
C PRO A 297 -3.15 -11.48 6.18
N ALA A 298 -3.45 -10.39 6.88
CA ALA A 298 -2.53 -9.56 7.65
C ALA A 298 -1.45 -8.84 6.81
N ASN A 299 -1.79 -8.37 5.61
CA ASN A 299 -0.89 -7.62 4.76
C ASN A 299 -1.24 -6.13 4.73
N SER A 300 -0.23 -5.28 4.57
CA SER A 300 -0.36 -3.82 4.45
C SER A 300 0.11 -3.35 3.07
N ILE A 301 -0.74 -2.58 2.37
CA ILE A 301 -0.48 -2.05 1.03
C ILE A 301 -0.70 -0.54 1.07
N SER A 302 0.32 0.24 0.75
CA SER A 302 0.24 1.71 0.81
C SER A 302 1.06 2.38 -0.28
N GLY A 303 0.57 3.49 -0.83
CA GLY A 303 1.31 4.24 -1.85
C GLY A 303 1.50 3.49 -3.17
N VAL A 304 0.64 2.53 -3.48
CA VAL A 304 0.75 1.72 -4.69
C VAL A 304 0.00 2.39 -5.84
N HIS A 305 0.66 2.52 -6.97
CA HIS A 305 0.03 2.94 -8.20
C HIS A 305 -0.13 1.75 -9.15
N CYS A 306 -1.36 1.27 -9.35
CA CYS A 306 -1.70 0.26 -10.36
C CYS A 306 -2.40 0.91 -11.55
N TYR A 307 -1.90 0.69 -12.77
CA TYR A 307 -2.58 1.18 -13.97
C TYR A 307 -2.48 0.23 -15.16
N ASN A 308 -3.58 0.15 -15.94
CA ASN A 308 -3.66 -0.59 -17.20
C ASN A 308 -4.16 0.32 -18.33
N LYS A 309 -3.71 1.57 -18.30
CA LYS A 309 -4.24 2.68 -19.09
C LYS A 309 -4.23 2.45 -20.60
N ALA A 310 -3.27 1.74 -21.09
CA ALA A 310 -3.07 1.55 -22.52
C ALA A 310 -4.14 0.72 -23.21
N THR A 311 -4.68 -0.23 -22.48
CA THR A 311 -5.67 -1.18 -23.01
C THR A 311 -7.08 -0.87 -22.51
N GLY A 312 -7.27 0.28 -21.84
CA GLY A 312 -8.49 0.60 -21.13
C GLY A 312 -8.62 -0.26 -19.88
N TRP A 313 -9.78 -0.87 -19.67
CA TRP A 313 -9.96 -1.85 -18.60
C TRP A 313 -9.30 -3.17 -18.99
N GLY A 314 -8.18 -3.47 -18.33
CA GLY A 314 -7.48 -4.74 -18.48
C GLY A 314 -6.86 -5.16 -17.17
N GLY A 315 -7.25 -6.30 -16.61
CA GLY A 315 -6.75 -6.83 -15.37
C GLY A 315 -7.34 -6.20 -14.09
N THR A 316 -6.88 -6.69 -12.95
CA THR A 316 -7.27 -6.28 -11.60
C THR A 316 -6.10 -5.60 -10.90
N GLY A 317 -6.30 -4.45 -10.28
CA GLY A 317 -5.24 -3.75 -9.56
C GLY A 317 -4.79 -4.50 -8.32
N ILE A 318 -5.70 -4.68 -7.36
CA ILE A 318 -5.44 -5.46 -6.15
C ILE A 318 -6.56 -6.49 -6.00
N TYR A 319 -6.19 -7.76 -5.91
CA TYR A 319 -7.14 -8.85 -5.74
C TYR A 319 -6.90 -9.60 -4.42
N LEU A 320 -7.87 -9.48 -3.51
CA LEU A 320 -7.89 -10.18 -2.24
C LEU A 320 -8.70 -11.47 -2.42
N LYS A 321 -8.01 -12.56 -2.69
CA LYS A 321 -8.60 -13.88 -2.95
C LYS A 321 -8.51 -14.76 -1.70
N ILE A 322 -9.14 -14.29 -0.62
CA ILE A 322 -9.13 -14.93 0.71
C ILE A 322 -10.55 -14.86 1.28
N PRO A 323 -11.49 -15.69 0.82
CA PRO A 323 -12.84 -15.66 1.35
C PRO A 323 -12.85 -15.87 2.88
N GLY A 324 -13.44 -14.93 3.61
CA GLY A 324 -13.71 -15.03 5.04
C GLY A 324 -12.77 -14.30 5.98
N LEU A 325 -11.48 -14.15 5.73
CA LEU A 325 -10.55 -13.40 6.60
C LEU A 325 -9.50 -12.68 5.77
N THR A 326 -9.82 -11.49 5.33
CA THR A 326 -8.91 -10.67 4.53
C THR A 326 -7.84 -10.01 5.39
N GLN A 327 -8.23 -9.37 6.50
CA GLN A 327 -7.37 -8.66 7.45
C GLN A 327 -6.28 -7.85 6.73
N THR A 328 -6.71 -6.97 5.80
CA THR A 328 -5.81 -6.24 4.91
C THR A 328 -6.07 -4.74 5.01
N LEU A 329 -4.98 -3.99 5.09
CA LEU A 329 -4.99 -2.53 5.01
C LEU A 329 -4.52 -2.09 3.63
N ILE A 330 -5.33 -1.28 2.93
CA ILE A 330 -4.98 -0.63 1.67
C ILE A 330 -5.17 0.87 1.86
N SER A 331 -4.12 1.65 1.67
CA SER A 331 -4.19 3.10 1.90
C SER A 331 -3.34 3.91 0.92
N ASN A 332 -3.72 5.19 0.74
CA ASN A 332 -2.92 6.16 -0.02
C ASN A 332 -2.48 5.65 -1.41
N SER A 333 -3.29 4.83 -2.04
CA SER A 333 -2.98 4.17 -3.31
C SER A 333 -3.71 4.81 -4.48
N TYR A 334 -3.25 4.54 -5.69
CA TYR A 334 -3.79 5.10 -6.90
C TYR A 334 -4.16 3.97 -7.87
N MET A 335 -5.46 3.80 -8.13
CA MET A 335 -6.01 2.82 -9.06
C MET A 335 -6.42 3.54 -10.34
N ASP A 336 -5.73 3.29 -11.43
CA ASP A 336 -5.95 3.95 -12.72
C ASP A 336 -6.44 2.90 -13.74
N TYR A 337 -7.72 2.96 -14.09
CA TYR A 337 -8.41 2.00 -14.97
C TYR A 337 -8.39 0.54 -14.46
N THR A 338 -8.31 0.34 -13.16
CA THR A 338 -8.24 -1.00 -12.56
C THR A 338 -8.83 -0.97 -11.15
N SER A 339 -9.47 -2.04 -10.72
CA SER A 339 -10.23 -2.08 -9.47
C SER A 339 -9.50 -2.80 -8.34
N ILE A 340 -9.96 -2.57 -7.11
CA ILE A 340 -9.69 -3.44 -5.98
C ILE A 340 -10.84 -4.44 -5.88
N VAL A 341 -10.55 -5.73 -5.88
CA VAL A 341 -11.54 -6.81 -5.77
C VAL A 341 -11.28 -7.59 -4.49
N ALA A 342 -12.31 -7.79 -3.66
CA ALA A 342 -12.20 -8.55 -2.42
C ALA A 342 -13.30 -9.62 -2.33
N GLU A 343 -12.91 -10.89 -2.20
CA GLU A 343 -13.80 -12.03 -1.99
C GLU A 343 -14.18 -12.14 -0.52
N ASP A 344 -15.49 -12.14 -0.19
CA ASP A 344 -16.05 -12.23 1.17
C ASP A 344 -15.21 -11.48 2.22
N PRO A 345 -15.03 -10.16 2.09
CA PRO A 345 -14.04 -9.43 2.88
C PRO A 345 -14.36 -9.40 4.36
N VAL A 346 -13.37 -9.75 5.18
CA VAL A 346 -13.42 -9.63 6.65
C VAL A 346 -12.21 -8.85 7.14
N LEU A 347 -12.46 -7.76 7.89
CA LEU A 347 -11.43 -6.84 8.38
C LEU A 347 -10.61 -6.20 7.23
N LEU A 348 -11.31 -5.64 6.25
CA LEU A 348 -10.71 -4.90 5.14
C LEU A 348 -10.83 -3.40 5.37
N HIS A 349 -9.74 -2.66 5.20
CA HIS A 349 -9.76 -1.21 5.22
C HIS A 349 -9.17 -0.64 3.92
N VAL A 350 -9.95 0.19 3.20
CA VAL A 350 -9.52 0.93 2.00
C VAL A 350 -9.73 2.41 2.24
N SER A 351 -8.66 3.20 2.30
CA SER A 351 -8.75 4.61 2.67
C SER A 351 -7.75 5.52 1.96
N GLY A 352 -8.11 6.81 1.83
CA GLY A 352 -7.22 7.86 1.35
C GLY A 352 -6.68 7.63 -0.06
N SER A 353 -7.38 6.85 -0.87
CA SER A 353 -6.92 6.40 -2.19
C SER A 353 -7.65 7.11 -3.33
N PHE A 354 -6.99 7.19 -4.48
CA PHE A 354 -7.54 7.72 -5.72
C PHE A 354 -7.95 6.59 -6.66
N PHE A 355 -9.13 6.71 -7.25
CA PHE A 355 -9.65 5.80 -8.26
C PHE A 355 -9.99 6.60 -9.52
N LEU A 356 -9.35 6.28 -10.63
CA LEU A 356 -9.44 7.01 -11.89
C LEU A 356 -9.92 6.11 -13.03
N GLY A 357 -10.64 6.69 -14.00
CA GLY A 357 -11.08 5.99 -15.19
C GLY A 357 -12.11 4.91 -14.94
N ASP A 358 -13.09 5.17 -14.07
CA ASP A 358 -14.14 4.25 -13.61
C ASP A 358 -13.62 3.11 -12.69
N ALA A 359 -12.39 3.23 -12.17
CA ALA A 359 -11.86 2.32 -11.17
C ALA A 359 -12.72 2.36 -9.90
N ASN A 360 -12.95 1.22 -9.27
CA ASN A 360 -13.82 1.11 -8.11
C ASN A 360 -13.36 0.02 -7.13
N VAL A 361 -14.11 -0.17 -6.05
CA VAL A 361 -13.96 -1.29 -5.13
C VAL A 361 -15.08 -2.30 -5.39
N VAL A 362 -14.73 -3.55 -5.64
CA VAL A 362 -15.68 -4.63 -5.88
C VAL A 362 -15.66 -5.57 -4.67
N LEU A 363 -16.79 -5.68 -3.99
CA LEU A 363 -17.01 -6.69 -2.95
C LEU A 363 -17.67 -7.88 -3.62
N LYS A 364 -16.95 -9.00 -3.69
CA LYS A 364 -17.38 -10.21 -4.40
C LYS A 364 -17.87 -11.27 -3.41
N ALA A 365 -19.14 -11.65 -3.54
CA ALA A 365 -19.73 -12.67 -2.70
C ALA A 365 -19.38 -14.08 -3.22
N VAL A 366 -18.63 -14.83 -2.43
CA VAL A 366 -18.38 -16.28 -2.63
C VAL A 366 -19.25 -17.08 -1.67
N ASN A 367 -19.23 -16.73 -0.39
CA ASN A 367 -20.10 -17.29 0.66
C ASN A 367 -21.09 -16.24 1.19
N GLY A 368 -21.13 -15.05 0.61
CA GLY A 368 -22.04 -13.97 0.95
C GLY A 368 -21.71 -13.26 2.27
N VAL A 369 -20.43 -13.12 2.63
CA VAL A 369 -19.98 -12.49 3.89
C VAL A 369 -19.25 -11.18 3.62
N ALA A 370 -19.64 -10.11 4.35
CA ALA A 370 -18.91 -8.86 4.45
C ALA A 370 -18.91 -8.40 5.91
N ARG A 371 -17.76 -8.35 6.57
CA ARG A 371 -17.66 -8.02 8.00
C ARG A 371 -16.42 -7.19 8.30
N GLY A 372 -16.61 -6.11 9.10
CA GLY A 372 -15.50 -5.22 9.49
C GLY A 372 -14.84 -4.55 8.27
N VAL A 373 -15.65 -4.14 7.27
CA VAL A 373 -15.16 -3.53 6.03
C VAL A 373 -15.29 -2.03 6.10
N GLN A 374 -14.22 -1.32 5.78
CA GLN A 374 -14.21 0.13 5.72
C GLN A 374 -13.70 0.60 4.35
N VAL A 375 -14.53 1.34 3.61
CA VAL A 375 -14.15 2.06 2.39
C VAL A 375 -14.45 3.53 2.63
N VAL A 376 -13.45 4.27 3.11
CA VAL A 376 -13.66 5.61 3.68
C VAL A 376 -12.64 6.63 3.18
N GLY A 377 -13.10 7.86 2.92
CA GLY A 377 -12.22 8.98 2.59
C GLY A 377 -11.48 8.84 1.26
N ASN A 378 -12.02 8.09 0.30
CA ASN A 378 -11.42 7.90 -1.02
C ASN A 378 -12.01 8.88 -2.04
N ILE A 379 -11.31 9.10 -3.14
CA ILE A 379 -11.71 9.98 -4.24
C ILE A 379 -11.84 9.14 -5.52
N PHE A 380 -13.02 9.22 -6.15
CA PHE A 380 -13.34 8.47 -7.37
C PHE A 380 -13.61 9.43 -8.53
N SER A 381 -13.10 9.08 -9.72
CA SER A 381 -13.33 9.84 -10.94
C SER A 381 -13.62 8.92 -12.11
N GLY A 382 -14.77 9.11 -12.73
CA GLY A 382 -15.26 8.29 -13.84
C GLY A 382 -15.72 9.10 -15.05
N GLN A 383 -16.37 8.41 -15.99
CA GLN A 383 -16.76 8.90 -17.32
C GLN A 383 -18.29 8.93 -17.51
N ASP A 384 -19.06 9.12 -16.43
CA ASP A 384 -20.54 9.15 -16.43
C ASP A 384 -21.20 7.89 -17.03
N LYS A 385 -20.59 6.73 -16.79
CA LYS A 385 -21.11 5.43 -17.26
C LYS A 385 -22.03 4.72 -16.26
N GLY A 386 -22.37 5.38 -15.15
CA GLY A 386 -23.20 4.79 -14.10
C GLY A 386 -22.49 3.70 -13.27
N ILE A 387 -21.17 3.72 -13.23
CA ILE A 387 -20.38 2.78 -12.42
C ILE A 387 -20.43 3.20 -10.95
N ASP A 388 -20.76 2.26 -10.07
CA ASP A 388 -20.77 2.47 -8.63
C ASP A 388 -19.34 2.54 -8.08
N ILE A 389 -19.07 3.47 -7.15
CA ILE A 389 -17.75 3.58 -6.46
C ILE A 389 -17.42 2.32 -5.63
N VAL A 390 -18.46 1.68 -5.09
CA VAL A 390 -18.37 0.35 -4.47
C VAL A 390 -19.45 -0.51 -5.10
N HIS A 391 -19.06 -1.61 -5.70
CA HIS A 391 -19.94 -2.54 -6.41
C HIS A 391 -20.07 -3.86 -5.65
N LEU A 392 -21.29 -4.36 -5.52
CA LEU A 392 -21.57 -5.70 -4.99
C LEU A 392 -21.67 -6.70 -6.13
N ASP A 393 -20.67 -7.59 -6.23
CA ASP A 393 -20.70 -8.74 -7.15
C ASP A 393 -21.27 -9.96 -6.43
N GLY A 394 -22.57 -10.14 -6.53
CA GLY A 394 -23.33 -11.19 -5.86
C GLY A 394 -24.09 -10.70 -4.62
N LYS A 395 -24.72 -11.64 -3.91
CA LYS A 395 -25.57 -11.38 -2.75
C LYS A 395 -24.81 -11.60 -1.44
N PHE A 396 -24.88 -10.64 -0.54
CA PHE A 396 -24.34 -10.75 0.81
C PHE A 396 -25.45 -11.03 1.80
N ASP A 397 -25.43 -12.21 2.41
CA ASP A 397 -26.38 -12.63 3.43
C ASP A 397 -25.92 -12.23 4.84
N THR A 398 -24.62 -12.19 5.07
CA THR A 398 -24.01 -11.75 6.33
C THR A 398 -23.27 -10.43 6.10
N VAL A 399 -23.84 -9.35 6.64
CA VAL A 399 -23.25 -8.01 6.60
C VAL A 399 -23.17 -7.48 8.02
N ASP A 400 -21.98 -7.14 8.48
CA ASP A 400 -21.74 -6.67 9.85
C ASP A 400 -20.57 -5.68 9.86
N GLN A 401 -20.74 -4.51 10.49
CA GLN A 401 -19.73 -3.46 10.60
C GLN A 401 -19.13 -3.05 9.23
N VAL A 402 -19.98 -2.80 8.25
CA VAL A 402 -19.57 -2.36 6.91
C VAL A 402 -19.82 -0.86 6.78
N TYR A 403 -18.74 -0.09 6.56
CA TYR A 403 -18.77 1.37 6.47
C TYR A 403 -18.23 1.81 5.10
N VAL A 404 -19.14 2.27 4.25
CA VAL A 404 -18.81 2.95 2.98
C VAL A 404 -19.30 4.38 3.12
N GLN A 405 -18.38 5.28 3.49
CA GLN A 405 -18.74 6.64 3.89
C GLN A 405 -17.63 7.65 3.54
N GLN A 406 -18.01 8.93 3.50
CA GLN A 406 -17.06 10.05 3.30
C GLN A 406 -16.21 9.93 2.03
N ASN A 407 -16.67 9.19 1.04
CA ASN A 407 -16.02 9.15 -0.27
C ASN A 407 -16.53 10.29 -1.16
N SER A 408 -15.67 10.79 -2.03
CA SER A 408 -16.02 11.79 -3.04
C SER A 408 -16.02 11.14 -4.42
N ALA A 409 -16.99 11.49 -5.28
CA ALA A 409 -17.08 10.95 -6.63
C ALA A 409 -17.46 12.04 -7.65
N THR A 410 -16.84 11.96 -8.82
CA THR A 410 -17.23 12.71 -10.01
C THR A 410 -17.35 11.74 -11.18
N GLY A 411 -18.47 11.77 -11.92
CA GLY A 411 -18.73 10.87 -13.05
C GLY A 411 -18.88 9.38 -12.66
N MET A 412 -19.19 9.10 -11.39
CA MET A 412 -19.50 7.77 -10.87
C MET A 412 -20.64 7.86 -9.85
N THR A 413 -21.37 6.76 -9.65
CA THR A 413 -22.49 6.68 -8.71
C THR A 413 -21.96 6.50 -7.28
N ILE A 414 -22.32 7.43 -6.39
CA ILE A 414 -22.01 7.29 -4.96
C ILE A 414 -22.86 6.17 -4.37
N LYS A 415 -22.20 5.20 -3.75
CA LYS A 415 -22.82 4.22 -2.85
C LYS A 415 -22.31 4.45 -1.43
N SER A 416 -23.20 4.31 -0.46
CA SER A 416 -22.89 4.56 0.95
C SER A 416 -23.68 3.61 1.84
N THR A 417 -23.20 3.35 3.03
CA THR A 417 -23.95 2.61 4.07
C THR A 417 -24.77 3.52 4.98
N ALA A 418 -24.60 4.84 4.86
CA ALA A 418 -25.42 5.84 5.54
C ALA A 418 -25.83 6.94 4.57
N ALA A 419 -27.05 7.45 4.69
CA ALA A 419 -27.57 8.48 3.80
C ALA A 419 -28.51 9.45 4.53
N ARG A 420 -28.66 10.64 3.94
CA ARG A 420 -29.65 11.64 4.35
C ARG A 420 -30.56 11.96 3.20
N GLY A 421 -31.84 12.15 3.49
CA GLY A 421 -32.83 12.53 2.51
C GLY A 421 -33.88 13.47 3.09
N THR A 422 -34.62 14.15 2.20
CA THR A 422 -35.67 15.10 2.61
C THR A 422 -36.87 14.90 1.69
N ALA A 423 -38.04 14.85 2.27
CA ALA A 423 -39.31 14.92 1.55
C ALA A 423 -40.09 16.16 1.99
N VAL A 424 -40.60 16.93 1.04
CA VAL A 424 -41.39 18.15 1.25
C VAL A 424 -42.75 18.00 0.57
N GLY A 425 -43.82 18.35 1.26
CA GLY A 425 -45.14 18.27 0.64
C GLY A 425 -46.28 18.58 1.61
N ASN A 426 -47.51 18.56 1.06
CA ASN A 426 -48.75 18.65 1.78
C ASN A 426 -49.41 17.27 1.78
N GLY A 427 -49.81 16.79 2.96
CA GLY A 427 -50.46 15.49 3.08
C GLY A 427 -50.27 14.89 4.46
N SER A 428 -50.51 13.61 4.57
CA SER A 428 -50.37 12.83 5.82
C SER A 428 -49.31 11.72 5.70
N SER A 429 -48.50 11.71 4.62
CA SER A 429 -47.46 10.70 4.42
C SER A 429 -46.34 11.23 3.56
N TRP A 430 -45.10 10.99 3.99
CA TRP A 430 -43.85 11.35 3.27
C TRP A 430 -42.98 10.12 3.11
N THR A 431 -42.59 9.83 1.87
CA THR A 431 -41.69 8.72 1.56
C THR A 431 -40.34 9.28 1.11
N VAL A 432 -39.24 8.79 1.69
CA VAL A 432 -37.87 9.06 1.26
C VAL A 432 -37.29 7.75 0.75
N ASP A 433 -36.85 7.74 -0.53
CA ASP A 433 -36.24 6.59 -1.20
C ASP A 433 -34.72 6.73 -1.21
N PHE A 434 -34.06 5.80 -0.56
CA PHE A 434 -32.60 5.72 -0.48
C PHE A 434 -31.99 4.64 -1.39
N SER A 435 -32.79 3.92 -2.19
CA SER A 435 -32.32 2.86 -3.09
C SER A 435 -31.22 3.31 -4.06
N PRO A 436 -31.19 4.55 -4.58
CA PRO A 436 -30.12 5.00 -5.45
C PRO A 436 -28.75 5.14 -4.75
N VAL A 437 -28.75 5.38 -3.43
CA VAL A 437 -27.54 5.74 -2.67
C VAL A 437 -27.06 4.62 -1.76
N LEU A 438 -27.97 3.89 -1.13
CA LEU A 438 -27.58 2.82 -0.20
C LEU A 438 -26.91 1.66 -0.94
N LEU A 439 -25.85 1.13 -0.31
CA LEU A 439 -25.04 0.05 -0.88
C LEU A 439 -25.80 -1.27 -0.91
N PHE A 440 -26.33 -1.72 0.23
CA PHE A 440 -27.05 -3.00 0.33
C PHE A 440 -28.54 -2.81 0.09
N PRO A 441 -29.17 -3.64 -0.76
CA PRO A 441 -30.59 -3.59 -0.96
C PRO A 441 -31.35 -4.04 0.32
N ASP A 442 -32.49 -3.37 0.58
CA ASP A 442 -33.42 -3.70 1.66
C ASP A 442 -32.77 -3.92 3.05
N ARG A 443 -31.81 -3.04 3.39
CA ARG A 443 -31.05 -3.19 4.63
C ARG A 443 -30.88 -1.83 5.33
N ILE A 444 -31.94 -1.27 5.88
CA ILE A 444 -31.85 -0.14 6.81
C ILE A 444 -31.89 -0.68 8.23
N GLY A 445 -30.80 -0.52 9.01
CA GLY A 445 -30.68 -0.94 10.39
C GLY A 445 -31.15 0.14 11.38
N HIS A 446 -30.88 1.41 11.06
CA HIS A 446 -31.24 2.54 11.91
C HIS A 446 -31.89 3.67 11.10
N VAL A 447 -32.91 4.30 11.71
CA VAL A 447 -33.59 5.48 11.14
C VAL A 447 -33.71 6.56 12.21
N GLN A 448 -33.29 7.75 11.87
CA GLN A 448 -33.57 8.97 12.62
C GLN A 448 -34.30 9.96 11.71
N TYR A 449 -35.38 10.58 12.19
CA TYR A 449 -36.08 11.60 11.40
C TYR A 449 -36.49 12.80 12.24
N SER A 450 -36.72 13.94 11.56
CA SER A 450 -37.40 15.10 12.10
C SER A 450 -38.48 15.57 11.14
N LEU A 451 -39.59 16.07 11.70
CA LEU A 451 -40.70 16.66 10.96
C LEU A 451 -40.85 18.13 11.36
N VAL A 452 -40.86 19.00 10.37
CA VAL A 452 -41.05 20.45 10.51
C VAL A 452 -42.37 20.83 9.84
N ALA A 453 -43.39 21.22 10.61
CA ALA A 453 -44.74 21.48 10.14
C ALA A 453 -45.22 22.93 10.42
N GLY A 454 -44.32 23.90 10.47
CA GLY A 454 -44.66 25.30 10.76
C GLY A 454 -45.29 25.47 12.15
N ASP A 455 -46.47 26.11 12.19
CA ASP A 455 -47.17 26.41 13.42
C ASP A 455 -48.06 25.24 13.92
N GLU A 456 -48.09 24.12 13.20
CA GLU A 456 -48.90 22.96 13.54
C GLU A 456 -48.11 21.90 14.33
N PHE A 457 -48.83 21.22 15.28
CA PHE A 457 -48.29 20.11 16.05
C PHE A 457 -49.05 18.81 15.75
N PRO A 458 -48.79 18.17 14.57
CA PRO A 458 -49.43 16.90 14.27
C PRO A 458 -48.81 15.75 15.09
N GLY A 459 -49.65 14.78 15.43
CA GLY A 459 -49.15 13.47 15.84
C GLY A 459 -48.44 12.82 14.67
N HIS A 460 -47.21 12.32 14.85
CA HIS A 460 -46.44 11.70 13.76
C HIS A 460 -45.68 10.45 14.20
N THR A 461 -45.42 9.55 13.25
CA THR A 461 -44.70 8.30 13.49
C THR A 461 -43.92 7.83 12.29
N LEU A 462 -42.86 7.10 12.54
CA LEU A 462 -42.21 6.26 11.53
C LEU A 462 -43.17 5.11 11.19
N ARG A 463 -43.72 5.11 9.96
CA ARG A 463 -44.78 4.19 9.56
C ARG A 463 -44.30 2.90 8.96
N ASN A 464 -43.24 3.00 8.13
CA ASN A 464 -42.69 1.85 7.43
C ASN A 464 -41.21 2.07 7.08
N VAL A 465 -40.44 0.98 7.10
CA VAL A 465 -39.06 0.91 6.61
C VAL A 465 -38.93 -0.41 5.83
N SER A 466 -38.85 -0.34 4.52
CA SER A 466 -38.68 -1.51 3.65
C SER A 466 -38.18 -1.11 2.25
N GLY A 467 -37.44 -1.97 1.57
CA GLY A 467 -36.96 -1.72 0.22
C GLY A 467 -36.06 -0.47 0.13
N ASN A 468 -35.28 -0.16 1.17
CA ASN A 468 -34.50 1.09 1.31
C ASN A 468 -35.36 2.37 1.25
N GLN A 469 -36.65 2.27 1.57
CA GLN A 469 -37.56 3.41 1.68
C GLN A 469 -38.02 3.61 3.13
N VAL A 470 -38.15 4.88 3.51
CA VAL A 470 -38.64 5.30 4.84
C VAL A 470 -39.90 6.10 4.64
N VAL A 471 -40.97 5.69 5.35
CA VAL A 471 -42.26 6.37 5.34
C VAL A 471 -42.59 6.95 6.73
N VAL A 472 -42.75 8.27 6.78
CA VAL A 472 -43.22 8.99 7.95
C VAL A 472 -44.68 9.45 7.72
N ALA A 473 -45.54 9.25 8.68
CA ALA A 473 -46.94 9.63 8.57
C ALA A 473 -47.40 10.53 9.73
N THR A 474 -48.42 11.35 9.48
CA THR A 474 -49.10 12.20 10.44
C THR A 474 -50.56 11.78 10.59
N ASP A 475 -51.15 12.13 11.73
CA ASP A 475 -52.58 11.86 12.08
C ASP A 475 -53.55 12.73 11.29
N LYS A 476 -53.09 13.86 10.71
CA LYS A 476 -53.87 14.77 9.87
C LYS A 476 -53.01 15.32 8.75
N PRO A 477 -53.62 15.75 7.61
CA PRO A 477 -52.90 16.42 6.58
C PRO A 477 -52.27 17.73 7.05
N VAL A 478 -50.97 17.92 6.80
CA VAL A 478 -50.22 19.14 7.09
C VAL A 478 -49.24 19.46 5.98
N SER A 479 -48.82 20.72 5.91
CA SER A 479 -47.66 21.11 5.09
C SER A 479 -46.39 20.90 5.91
N ALA A 480 -45.54 19.97 5.48
CA ALA A 480 -44.33 19.63 6.25
C ALA A 480 -43.12 19.30 5.40
N THR A 481 -41.98 19.45 6.03
CA THR A 481 -40.69 18.95 5.58
C THR A 481 -40.23 17.84 6.53
N VAL A 482 -39.95 16.66 5.98
CA VAL A 482 -39.42 15.51 6.73
C VAL A 482 -37.97 15.29 6.32
N HIS A 483 -37.05 15.41 7.30
CA HIS A 483 -35.64 15.06 7.13
C HIS A 483 -35.41 13.66 7.71
N VAL A 484 -34.73 12.81 6.96
CA VAL A 484 -34.46 11.42 7.36
C VAL A 484 -32.98 11.14 7.24
N LEU A 485 -32.43 10.49 8.24
CA LEU A 485 -31.08 9.89 8.24
C LEU A 485 -31.24 8.38 8.41
N VAL A 486 -30.53 7.61 7.62
CA VAL A 486 -30.52 6.15 7.66
C VAL A 486 -29.10 5.61 7.76
N ASP A 487 -28.95 4.45 8.43
CA ASP A 487 -27.71 3.67 8.45
C ASP A 487 -28.05 2.19 8.21
N GLN A 488 -27.17 1.50 7.49
CA GLN A 488 -27.33 0.08 7.16
C GLN A 488 -26.71 -0.85 8.21
N ASN A 489 -25.88 -0.31 9.12
CA ASN A 489 -25.37 -1.05 10.26
C ASN A 489 -26.43 -1.02 11.37
N SER A 490 -26.60 -2.15 12.04
CA SER A 490 -27.31 -2.25 13.33
C SER A 490 -26.23 -2.26 14.41
N ASP A 491 -26.33 -1.34 15.36
CA ASP A 491 -25.50 -1.31 16.56
C ASP A 491 -25.70 -2.57 17.40
#